data_88bc1e1fadfaebf86a2b93602bcd2acd
#
_entry.id   88bc1e1fadfaebf86a2b93602bcd2acd
#
_cell.length_a   1.000
_cell.length_b   1.000
_cell.length_c   1.000
_cell.angle_alpha   90.00
_cell.angle_beta   90.00
_cell.angle_gamma   90.00
#
_symmetry.space_group_name_H-M   'P 1'
#
loop_
_entity.id
_entity.type
_entity.pdbx_description
1 polymer ?
#
loop_
_entity_poly.entity_id
_entity_poly.type
_entity_poly.pdbx_seq_one_letter_code
_entity_poly.pdbx_strand_id
1 'polypeptide(L)'
;MISVYPSTEKHFANNGLKVMHPLKAKVYKEDNGEFYIDIKDTIENLEYYAEGMIVRTDTPWGKQCFRLTNPEIDKDKIISKGYHLYFDTKRYVIVDSYVVDKNCNDALDHLNNACDIETPFTFISDISTINSYRCVRHTLEEAISVVIERWGGHQIRDNYNVEIRENIGEDRGVVLSYAKNIKSIKATENWDNVVTKLLPVGKDGLLLPTTWIEETGLYDIPYTKVVSFSQDDISEDDYKTDGVLDEDAYKTALLNDLEAQAKEYLNTYKVPQVNYTLSANIQNVSDIGDTIHVKHPKCKIDLITNVIAIEYDCISKEYTKIEFG
;
A
#
# COMPACT_ATOMS: atom_id res chain seq x y z
N MET A 1 -1.32 23.58 11.46
CA MET A 1 -0.06 24.34 11.68
C MET A 1 1.07 23.59 10.99
N ILE A 2 1.96 24.28 10.28
CA ILE A 2 3.11 23.67 9.60
C ILE A 2 4.38 24.14 10.30
N SER A 3 5.21 23.23 10.78
CA SER A 3 6.44 23.54 11.51
C SER A 3 7.62 22.81 10.90
N VAL A 4 8.79 23.47 10.87
CA VAL A 4 10.04 22.91 10.34
C VAL A 4 10.99 22.55 11.47
N TYR A 5 11.62 21.40 11.36
CA TYR A 5 12.58 20.84 12.33
C TYR A 5 13.91 20.51 11.63
N PRO A 6 15.00 20.47 12.40
CA PRO A 6 16.28 19.99 11.85
C PRO A 6 16.19 18.52 11.46
N SER A 7 17.05 18.09 10.53
CA SER A 7 17.10 16.71 10.01
C SER A 7 17.34 15.64 11.07
N THR A 8 17.85 16.02 12.25
CA THR A 8 18.19 15.14 13.36
C THR A 8 17.09 15.03 14.42
N GLU A 9 15.97 15.78 14.29
CA GLU A 9 14.88 15.74 15.24
C GLU A 9 14.16 14.39 15.22
N LYS A 10 13.86 13.85 16.40
CA LYS A 10 13.19 12.55 16.56
C LYS A 10 11.93 12.60 17.43
N HIS A 11 11.76 13.64 18.27
CA HIS A 11 10.72 13.67 19.31
C HIS A 11 9.58 14.65 19.02
N PHE A 12 9.84 15.70 18.22
CA PHE A 12 8.85 16.70 17.80
C PHE A 12 8.05 17.33 18.97
N ALA A 13 8.68 17.48 20.13
CA ALA A 13 8.01 17.92 21.36
C ALA A 13 7.66 19.42 21.38
N ASN A 14 8.30 20.23 20.54
CA ASN A 14 8.14 21.68 20.42
C ASN A 14 7.58 22.10 19.03
N ASN A 15 7.59 23.39 18.73
CA ASN A 15 7.14 23.91 17.43
C ASN A 15 8.25 23.99 16.37
N GLY A 16 9.42 23.35 16.61
CA GLY A 16 10.53 23.34 15.67
C GLY A 16 11.30 24.66 15.62
N LEU A 17 12.03 24.83 14.53
CA LEU A 17 12.83 26.02 14.24
C LEU A 17 11.93 27.21 13.84
N LYS A 18 10.86 26.93 13.11
CA LYS A 18 9.92 27.95 12.62
C LYS A 18 8.55 27.35 12.34
N VAL A 19 7.50 28.15 12.61
CA VAL A 19 6.15 27.89 12.08
C VAL A 19 6.05 28.57 10.71
N MET A 20 5.63 27.79 9.70
CA MET A 20 5.59 28.18 8.30
C MET A 20 4.16 28.49 7.86
N HIS A 21 4.06 29.39 6.88
CA HIS A 21 2.81 29.75 6.20
C HIS A 21 3.00 29.64 4.68
N PRO A 22 3.21 28.43 4.14
CA PRO A 22 3.50 28.25 2.74
C PRO A 22 2.31 28.62 1.84
N LEU A 23 2.60 28.89 0.56
CA LEU A 23 1.58 29.18 -0.46
C LEU A 23 0.77 27.94 -0.87
N LYS A 24 1.38 26.74 -0.74
CA LYS A 24 0.77 25.43 -0.97
C LYS A 24 1.35 24.42 0.01
N ALA A 25 0.51 23.57 0.56
CA ALA A 25 0.93 22.40 1.34
C ALA A 25 -0.12 21.31 1.19
N LYS A 26 0.16 20.32 0.35
CA LYS A 26 -0.75 19.21 0.06
C LYS A 26 -0.10 17.89 0.43
N VAL A 27 -0.81 17.10 1.20
CA VAL A 27 -0.41 15.74 1.59
C VAL A 27 -1.15 14.74 0.73
N TYR A 28 -0.40 13.84 0.08
CA TYR A 28 -0.92 12.68 -0.61
C TYR A 28 -0.60 11.43 0.20
N LYS A 29 -1.58 10.56 0.37
CA LYS A 29 -1.47 9.29 1.10
C LYS A 29 -2.17 8.21 0.29
N GLU A 30 -1.51 7.07 0.10
CA GLU A 30 -2.00 5.89 -0.63
C GLU A 30 -1.85 4.64 0.23
N ASP A 31 -2.77 3.70 0.05
CA ASP A 31 -2.70 2.40 0.73
C ASP A 31 -1.45 1.62 0.27
N ASN A 32 -0.65 1.18 1.22
CA ASN A 32 0.63 0.49 0.99
C ASN A 32 1.58 1.18 -0.02
N GLY A 33 1.25 2.37 -0.47
CA GLY A 33 1.93 3.12 -1.52
C GLY A 33 2.58 4.41 -1.02
N GLU A 34 2.50 5.46 -1.85
CA GLU A 34 3.11 6.75 -1.58
C GLU A 34 2.48 7.47 -0.38
N PHE A 35 3.31 8.21 0.35
CA PHE A 35 2.88 9.13 1.39
C PHE A 35 3.86 10.29 1.45
N TYR A 36 3.45 11.44 0.93
CA TYR A 36 4.32 12.62 0.79
C TYR A 36 3.56 13.93 0.97
N ILE A 37 4.31 15.01 1.14
CA ILE A 37 3.82 16.39 1.11
C ILE A 37 4.46 17.15 -0.04
N ASP A 38 3.65 17.88 -0.81
CA ASP A 38 4.09 18.89 -1.77
C ASP A 38 3.96 20.28 -1.17
N ILE A 39 5.06 21.02 -1.12
CA ILE A 39 5.10 22.38 -0.55
C ILE A 39 5.57 23.37 -1.60
N LYS A 40 4.94 24.54 -1.62
CA LYS A 40 5.41 25.72 -2.34
C LYS A 40 5.41 26.92 -1.40
N ASP A 41 6.52 27.65 -1.34
CA ASP A 41 6.68 28.81 -0.46
C ASP A 41 7.44 29.94 -1.16
N THR A 42 7.61 31.05 -0.48
CA THR A 42 8.39 32.19 -0.96
C THR A 42 9.89 31.99 -0.71
N ILE A 43 10.73 32.62 -1.52
CA ILE A 43 12.19 32.45 -1.48
C ILE A 43 12.81 32.90 -0.15
N GLU A 44 12.15 33.80 0.59
CA GLU A 44 12.61 34.28 1.90
C GLU A 44 12.74 33.18 2.94
N ASN A 45 12.05 32.05 2.71
CA ASN A 45 12.08 30.90 3.60
C ASN A 45 13.07 29.80 3.20
N LEU A 46 13.97 30.06 2.22
CA LEU A 46 14.87 29.06 1.62
C LEU A 46 15.69 28.27 2.65
N GLU A 47 16.16 28.91 3.71
CA GLU A 47 16.96 28.27 4.76
C GLU A 47 16.22 27.11 5.48
N TYR A 48 14.88 27.13 5.48
CA TYR A 48 14.03 26.12 6.12
C TYR A 48 13.64 24.96 5.19
N TYR A 49 14.07 25.02 3.91
CA TYR A 49 13.78 23.99 2.91
C TYR A 49 15.02 23.20 2.48
N ALA A 50 16.08 23.22 3.26
CA ALA A 50 17.28 22.45 2.96
C ALA A 50 16.98 20.95 2.95
N GLU A 51 17.75 20.19 2.18
CA GLU A 51 17.68 18.74 2.06
C GLU A 51 17.73 18.07 3.44
N GLY A 52 16.79 17.16 3.69
CA GLY A 52 16.70 16.40 4.92
C GLY A 52 16.00 17.10 6.09
N MET A 53 15.67 18.40 6.00
CA MET A 53 14.83 19.07 7.01
C MET A 53 13.47 18.36 7.11
N ILE A 54 12.85 18.43 8.29
CA ILE A 54 11.59 17.74 8.53
C ILE A 54 10.48 18.77 8.68
N VAL A 55 9.41 18.60 7.92
CA VAL A 55 8.17 19.37 8.04
C VAL A 55 7.12 18.55 8.76
N ARG A 56 6.53 19.10 9.84
CA ARG A 56 5.38 18.53 10.52
C ARG A 56 4.13 19.36 10.24
N THR A 57 3.05 18.69 9.87
CA THR A 57 1.75 19.31 9.62
C THR A 57 0.61 18.57 10.30
N ASP A 58 -0.47 19.32 10.62
CA ASP A 58 -1.72 18.73 11.07
C ASP A 58 -2.44 18.12 9.86
N THR A 59 -2.85 16.87 9.99
CA THR A 59 -3.69 16.15 9.02
C THR A 59 -4.89 15.55 9.73
N PRO A 60 -5.92 15.03 9.02
CA PRO A 60 -7.02 14.31 9.64
C PRO A 60 -6.57 13.08 10.44
N TRP A 61 -5.40 12.52 10.11
CA TRP A 61 -4.81 11.33 10.75
C TRP A 61 -3.83 11.66 11.88
N GLY A 62 -3.84 12.87 12.38
CA GLY A 62 -2.88 13.35 13.38
C GLY A 62 -1.78 14.25 12.81
N LYS A 63 -0.74 14.47 13.60
CA LYS A 63 0.41 15.28 13.19
C LYS A 63 1.42 14.41 12.47
N GLN A 64 1.56 14.62 11.16
CA GLN A 64 2.46 13.83 10.31
C GLN A 64 3.73 14.61 9.96
N CYS A 65 4.84 13.89 9.94
CA CYS A 65 6.18 14.41 9.69
C CYS A 65 6.71 13.90 8.35
N PHE A 66 7.30 14.83 7.58
CA PHE A 66 7.81 14.56 6.24
C PHE A 66 9.23 15.09 6.11
N ARG A 67 10.15 14.27 5.62
CA ARG A 67 11.52 14.66 5.33
C ARG A 67 11.61 15.25 3.93
N LEU A 68 12.03 16.51 3.85
CA LEU A 68 12.16 17.26 2.61
C LEU A 68 13.30 16.71 1.74
N THR A 69 13.06 16.70 0.44
CA THR A 69 14.01 16.28 -0.59
C THR A 69 13.92 17.21 -1.79
N ASN A 70 15.05 17.34 -2.51
CA ASN A 70 15.13 18.01 -3.80
C ASN A 70 14.43 19.39 -3.83
N PRO A 71 14.84 20.37 -2.99
CA PRO A 71 14.27 21.69 -3.06
C PRO A 71 14.65 22.36 -4.40
N GLU A 72 13.65 22.86 -5.11
CA GLU A 72 13.81 23.56 -6.37
C GLU A 72 13.47 25.05 -6.18
N ILE A 73 14.21 25.92 -6.85
CA ILE A 73 13.92 27.35 -6.90
C ILE A 73 13.35 27.69 -8.27
N ASP A 74 12.11 28.17 -8.28
CA ASP A 74 11.43 28.69 -9.45
C ASP A 74 11.14 30.18 -9.23
N LYS A 75 12.00 31.05 -9.78
CA LYS A 75 11.98 32.49 -9.64
C LYS A 75 12.06 32.93 -8.16
N ASP A 76 10.95 33.44 -7.62
CA ASP A 76 10.79 33.93 -6.25
C ASP A 76 10.15 32.89 -5.31
N LYS A 77 10.08 31.63 -5.74
CA LYS A 77 9.39 30.56 -5.03
C LYS A 77 10.30 29.34 -4.86
N ILE A 78 10.01 28.60 -3.79
CA ILE A 78 10.60 27.30 -3.49
C ILE A 78 9.51 26.27 -3.71
N ILE A 79 9.87 25.18 -4.38
CA ILE A 79 9.06 23.98 -4.53
C ILE A 79 9.85 22.84 -3.90
N SER A 80 9.24 22.11 -2.99
CA SER A 80 9.88 20.98 -2.34
C SER A 80 8.87 19.85 -2.13
N LYS A 81 9.34 18.63 -2.26
CA LYS A 81 8.60 17.42 -1.88
C LYS A 81 9.20 16.87 -0.58
N GLY A 82 8.36 16.40 0.31
CA GLY A 82 8.80 15.68 1.51
C GLY A 82 8.14 14.31 1.57
N TYR A 83 8.91 13.26 1.78
CA TYR A 83 8.38 11.92 2.01
C TYR A 83 8.14 11.70 3.51
N HIS A 84 7.03 11.01 3.84
CA HIS A 84 6.72 10.67 5.22
C HIS A 84 7.88 9.94 5.90
N LEU A 85 8.08 10.15 7.22
CA LEU A 85 9.22 9.58 7.95
C LEU A 85 9.30 8.04 7.86
N TYR A 86 8.19 7.36 7.62
CA TYR A 86 8.21 5.92 7.32
C TYR A 86 9.26 5.55 6.26
N PHE A 87 9.44 6.38 5.23
CA PHE A 87 10.41 6.10 4.16
C PHE A 87 11.89 6.25 4.57
N ASP A 88 12.15 6.71 5.80
CA ASP A 88 13.49 6.59 6.38
C ASP A 88 13.88 5.11 6.61
N THR A 89 12.94 4.16 6.60
CA THR A 89 13.21 2.70 6.59
C THR A 89 14.14 2.26 5.46
N LYS A 90 14.20 3.01 4.34
CA LYS A 90 15.16 2.80 3.24
C LYS A 90 16.63 2.97 3.65
N ARG A 91 16.90 3.58 4.81
CA ARG A 91 18.25 3.87 5.30
C ARG A 91 18.81 2.76 6.20
N TYR A 92 18.03 1.75 6.51
CA TYR A 92 18.40 0.62 7.36
C TYR A 92 18.49 -0.63 6.49
N VAL A 93 19.58 -1.39 6.65
CA VAL A 93 19.88 -2.53 5.79
C VAL A 93 19.94 -3.80 6.60
N ILE A 94 19.31 -4.84 6.09
CA ILE A 94 19.35 -6.21 6.62
C ILE A 94 20.31 -7.01 5.72
N VAL A 95 21.43 -7.49 6.27
CA VAL A 95 22.44 -8.21 5.49
C VAL A 95 21.98 -9.62 5.18
N ASP A 96 21.54 -10.36 6.19
CA ASP A 96 20.97 -11.71 6.08
C ASP A 96 20.16 -12.00 7.35
N SER A 97 18.92 -12.34 7.20
CA SER A 97 18.01 -12.68 8.30
C SER A 97 17.00 -13.72 7.83
N TYR A 98 16.57 -14.60 8.73
CA TYR A 98 15.60 -15.65 8.41
C TYR A 98 14.49 -15.66 9.47
N VAL A 99 13.31 -15.21 9.04
CA VAL A 99 12.06 -15.33 9.78
C VAL A 99 11.49 -16.72 9.49
N VAL A 100 11.24 -17.52 10.51
CA VAL A 100 10.73 -18.89 10.36
C VAL A 100 9.47 -19.06 11.20
N ASP A 101 8.38 -19.46 10.56
CA ASP A 101 7.09 -19.79 11.18
C ASP A 101 6.62 -18.73 12.20
N LYS A 102 6.57 -17.47 11.75
CA LYS A 102 6.18 -16.33 12.56
C LYS A 102 4.88 -15.71 12.06
N ASN A 103 4.07 -15.18 13.00
CA ASN A 103 3.01 -14.25 12.64
C ASN A 103 3.61 -12.92 12.16
N CYS A 104 2.77 -12.05 11.59
CA CYS A 104 3.23 -10.78 11.02
C CYS A 104 3.94 -9.89 12.04
N ASN A 105 3.42 -9.75 13.26
CA ASN A 105 4.02 -8.93 14.30
C ASN A 105 5.43 -9.38 14.65
N ASP A 106 5.59 -10.69 14.93
CA ASP A 106 6.89 -11.27 15.29
C ASP A 106 7.88 -11.20 14.11
N ALA A 107 7.39 -11.30 12.87
CA ALA A 107 8.21 -11.16 11.67
C ALA A 107 8.76 -9.74 11.52
N LEU A 108 7.92 -8.72 11.72
CA LEU A 108 8.31 -7.32 11.67
C LEU A 108 9.32 -6.97 12.77
N ASP A 109 9.09 -7.40 14.00
CA ASP A 109 10.02 -7.19 15.12
C ASP A 109 11.36 -7.87 14.86
N HIS A 110 11.34 -9.08 14.30
CA HIS A 110 12.54 -9.81 13.94
C HIS A 110 13.37 -9.06 12.87
N LEU A 111 12.72 -8.59 11.82
CA LEU A 111 13.38 -7.85 10.73
C LEU A 111 13.90 -6.48 11.22
N ASN A 112 13.13 -5.77 12.03
CA ASN A 112 13.56 -4.50 12.64
C ASN A 112 14.83 -4.65 13.49
N ASN A 113 14.88 -5.71 14.30
CA ASN A 113 16.05 -6.02 15.12
C ASN A 113 17.25 -6.55 14.32
N ALA A 114 17.05 -7.01 13.09
CA ALA A 114 18.11 -7.51 12.21
C ALA A 114 18.77 -6.41 11.35
N CYS A 115 18.34 -5.15 11.49
CA CYS A 115 18.96 -4.02 10.82
C CYS A 115 20.40 -3.78 11.29
N ASP A 116 21.24 -3.24 10.40
CA ASP A 116 22.64 -2.92 10.65
C ASP A 116 22.88 -1.93 11.80
N ILE A 117 21.90 -1.05 12.04
CA ILE A 117 21.86 -0.09 13.14
C ILE A 117 20.47 -0.07 13.78
N GLU A 118 20.39 0.35 15.04
CA GLU A 118 19.13 0.51 15.76
C GLU A 118 18.21 1.53 15.07
N THR A 119 16.97 1.11 14.85
CA THR A 119 15.96 1.94 14.18
C THR A 119 15.08 2.67 15.20
N PRO A 120 14.49 3.82 14.85
CA PRO A 120 13.49 4.48 15.70
C PRO A 120 12.08 3.91 15.51
N PHE A 121 11.89 2.91 14.65
CA PHE A 121 10.58 2.40 14.28
C PHE A 121 10.04 1.40 15.29
N THR A 122 8.73 1.48 15.50
CA THR A 122 7.95 0.46 16.21
C THR A 122 6.92 -0.13 15.25
N PHE A 123 6.75 -1.45 15.32
CA PHE A 123 5.82 -2.17 14.47
C PHE A 123 4.79 -2.91 15.31
N ILE A 124 3.54 -2.92 14.85
CA ILE A 124 2.44 -3.67 15.45
C ILE A 124 1.62 -4.30 14.32
N SER A 125 1.17 -5.54 14.51
CA SER A 125 0.25 -6.20 13.58
C SER A 125 -0.76 -7.07 14.31
N ASP A 126 -1.97 -7.16 13.77
CA ASP A 126 -3.04 -8.06 14.20
C ASP A 126 -3.18 -9.31 13.31
N ILE A 127 -2.36 -9.42 12.27
CA ILE A 127 -2.41 -10.52 11.31
C ILE A 127 -1.83 -11.79 11.94
N SER A 128 -2.66 -12.82 12.01
CA SER A 128 -2.33 -14.10 12.64
C SER A 128 -1.72 -15.14 11.69
N THR A 129 -1.74 -14.89 10.39
CA THR A 129 -1.12 -15.76 9.38
C THR A 129 0.32 -16.06 9.75
N ILE A 130 0.71 -17.34 9.69
CA ILE A 130 2.07 -17.82 9.96
C ILE A 130 2.79 -17.99 8.62
N ASN A 131 3.98 -17.44 8.52
CA ASN A 131 4.77 -17.55 7.30
C ASN A 131 6.27 -17.48 7.60
N SER A 132 7.10 -17.77 6.59
CA SER A 132 8.56 -17.72 6.65
C SER A 132 9.11 -16.83 5.54
N TYR A 133 10.19 -16.09 5.85
CA TYR A 133 10.83 -15.20 4.90
C TYR A 133 12.33 -15.10 5.15
N ARG A 134 13.13 -15.37 4.14
CA ARG A 134 14.56 -15.07 4.16
C ARG A 134 14.85 -13.73 3.49
N CYS A 135 15.30 -12.79 4.30
CA CYS A 135 15.69 -11.46 3.88
C CYS A 135 17.20 -11.40 3.66
N VAL A 136 17.64 -11.10 2.45
CA VAL A 136 19.07 -11.03 2.12
C VAL A 136 19.37 -9.73 1.38
N ARG A 137 20.16 -8.85 1.99
CA ARG A 137 20.63 -7.58 1.38
C ARG A 137 19.49 -6.67 0.94
N HIS A 138 18.45 -6.58 1.76
CA HIS A 138 17.33 -5.67 1.55
C HIS A 138 17.40 -4.51 2.54
N THR A 139 16.83 -3.38 2.15
CA THR A 139 16.47 -2.33 3.10
C THR A 139 15.28 -2.79 3.96
N LEU A 140 15.09 -2.16 5.12
CA LEU A 140 13.94 -2.46 5.96
C LEU A 140 12.61 -2.19 5.23
N GLU A 141 12.55 -1.16 4.36
CA GLU A 141 11.36 -0.87 3.55
C GLU A 141 11.04 -2.00 2.57
N GLU A 142 12.05 -2.50 1.86
CA GLU A 142 11.89 -3.65 0.96
C GLU A 142 11.45 -4.91 1.72
N ALA A 143 12.04 -5.15 2.90
CA ALA A 143 11.66 -6.27 3.74
C ALA A 143 10.20 -6.17 4.23
N ILE A 144 9.74 -4.99 4.64
CA ILE A 144 8.34 -4.74 5.02
C ILE A 144 7.40 -4.98 3.83
N SER A 145 7.77 -4.56 2.63
CA SER A 145 6.98 -4.79 1.42
C SER A 145 6.78 -6.28 1.15
N VAL A 146 7.81 -7.11 1.33
CA VAL A 146 7.70 -8.58 1.23
C VAL A 146 6.86 -9.17 2.36
N VAL A 147 6.91 -8.59 3.57
CA VAL A 147 6.02 -9.02 4.67
C VAL A 147 4.56 -8.81 4.27
N ILE A 148 4.21 -7.64 3.73
CA ILE A 148 2.84 -7.35 3.29
C ILE A 148 2.42 -8.28 2.15
N GLU A 149 3.31 -8.55 1.19
CA GLU A 149 3.02 -9.48 0.10
C GLU A 149 2.72 -10.91 0.61
N ARG A 150 3.40 -11.37 1.67
CA ARG A 150 3.30 -12.74 2.17
C ARG A 150 2.28 -12.93 3.29
N TRP A 151 2.17 -11.98 4.21
CA TRP A 151 1.23 -12.05 5.34
C TRP A 151 -0.08 -11.33 5.04
N GLY A 152 -0.09 -10.47 4.02
CA GLY A 152 -1.22 -9.60 3.69
C GLY A 152 -1.24 -8.31 4.51
N GLY A 153 -2.32 -7.55 4.35
CA GLY A 153 -2.64 -6.40 5.18
C GLY A 153 -2.31 -5.04 4.60
N HIS A 154 -2.66 -4.03 5.39
CA HIS A 154 -2.62 -2.62 5.04
C HIS A 154 -1.76 -1.84 6.05
N GLN A 155 -0.97 -0.88 5.56
CA GLN A 155 -0.10 -0.06 6.40
C GLN A 155 -0.83 1.17 6.96
N ILE A 156 -0.84 1.31 8.28
CA ILE A 156 -1.13 2.57 8.96
C ILE A 156 0.22 3.15 9.42
N ARG A 157 0.56 4.32 8.87
CA ARG A 157 1.85 4.97 9.09
C ARG A 157 1.65 6.23 9.91
N ASP A 158 2.16 6.25 11.15
CA ASP A 158 2.17 7.40 12.05
C ASP A 158 3.60 7.72 12.48
N ASN A 159 4.29 8.52 11.69
CA ASN A 159 5.69 8.90 11.89
C ASN A 159 6.60 7.67 12.01
N TYR A 160 7.10 7.36 13.21
CA TYR A 160 7.92 6.17 13.47
C TYR A 160 7.10 4.95 13.93
N ASN A 161 5.78 5.10 14.13
CA ASN A 161 4.91 3.99 14.47
C ASN A 161 4.25 3.46 13.19
N VAL A 162 4.39 2.18 12.96
CA VAL A 162 3.86 1.51 11.78
C VAL A 162 3.00 0.34 12.23
N GLU A 163 1.74 0.34 11.81
CA GLU A 163 0.84 -0.78 12.05
C GLU A 163 0.54 -1.47 10.74
N ILE A 164 0.53 -2.81 10.73
CA ILE A 164 0.03 -3.61 9.61
C ILE A 164 -1.21 -4.33 10.08
N ARG A 165 -2.35 -3.96 9.50
CA ARG A 165 -3.67 -4.45 9.88
C ARG A 165 -4.28 -5.29 8.78
N GLU A 166 -4.98 -6.37 9.17
CA GLU A 166 -5.69 -7.22 8.22
C GLU A 166 -6.79 -6.45 7.50
N ASN A 167 -7.51 -5.58 8.22
CA ASN A 167 -8.55 -4.73 7.68
C ASN A 167 -8.38 -3.30 8.18
N ILE A 168 -8.65 -2.33 7.31
CA ILE A 168 -8.65 -0.90 7.63
C ILE A 168 -9.93 -0.22 7.12
N GLY A 169 -10.21 0.97 7.68
CA GLY A 169 -11.38 1.77 7.32
C GLY A 169 -12.68 1.31 7.96
N GLU A 170 -13.70 2.12 7.81
CA GLU A 170 -15.04 1.88 8.35
C GLU A 170 -16.11 2.28 7.32
N ASP A 171 -17.26 1.62 7.35
CA ASP A 171 -18.45 2.09 6.64
C ASP A 171 -19.15 3.18 7.47
N ARG A 172 -18.94 4.42 7.10
CA ARG A 172 -19.55 5.61 7.73
C ARG A 172 -20.81 6.08 7.02
N GLY A 173 -21.33 5.30 6.07
CA GLY A 173 -22.51 5.65 5.27
C GLY A 173 -22.24 6.83 4.31
N VAL A 174 -21.02 7.03 3.88
CA VAL A 174 -20.66 8.13 2.97
C VAL A 174 -21.20 7.86 1.57
N VAL A 175 -22.08 8.75 1.10
CA VAL A 175 -22.61 8.69 -0.27
C VAL A 175 -22.13 9.88 -1.07
N LEU A 176 -21.37 9.61 -2.12
CA LEU A 176 -20.91 10.60 -3.09
C LEU A 176 -21.84 10.59 -4.30
N SER A 177 -22.54 11.70 -4.51
CA SER A 177 -23.56 11.81 -5.57
C SER A 177 -23.24 12.93 -6.54
N TYR A 178 -23.47 12.67 -7.82
CA TYR A 178 -23.48 13.71 -8.86
C TYR A 178 -24.45 14.86 -8.49
N ALA A 179 -24.02 16.09 -8.75
CA ALA A 179 -24.74 17.32 -8.44
C ALA A 179 -24.88 17.69 -6.95
N LYS A 180 -24.33 16.90 -6.02
CA LYS A 180 -24.27 17.27 -4.59
C LYS A 180 -22.85 17.60 -4.16
N ASN A 181 -21.98 16.63 -4.22
CA ASN A 181 -20.61 16.71 -3.67
C ASN A 181 -19.51 16.31 -4.67
N ILE A 182 -19.85 15.70 -5.80
CA ILE A 182 -18.89 15.39 -6.85
C ILE A 182 -18.65 16.62 -7.74
N LYS A 183 -17.41 17.12 -7.77
CA LYS A 183 -16.97 18.20 -8.69
C LYS A 183 -16.54 17.62 -10.03
N SER A 184 -15.77 16.53 -10.01
CA SER A 184 -15.35 15.80 -11.20
C SER A 184 -15.12 14.33 -10.86
N ILE A 185 -15.33 13.45 -11.84
CA ILE A 185 -14.99 12.04 -11.76
C ILE A 185 -14.23 11.65 -13.02
N LYS A 186 -13.15 10.89 -12.86
CA LYS A 186 -12.38 10.29 -13.94
C LYS A 186 -12.31 8.79 -13.67
N ALA A 187 -12.73 7.99 -14.64
CA ALA A 187 -12.50 6.55 -14.63
C ALA A 187 -11.26 6.26 -15.48
N THR A 188 -10.38 5.42 -14.99
CA THR A 188 -9.19 4.97 -15.70
C THR A 188 -9.18 3.44 -15.67
N GLU A 189 -9.28 2.82 -16.82
CA GLU A 189 -9.16 1.38 -16.94
C GLU A 189 -7.68 0.99 -16.89
N ASN A 190 -7.36 0.05 -16.01
CA ASN A 190 -6.02 -0.53 -15.92
C ASN A 190 -6.00 -1.85 -16.68
N TRP A 191 -5.31 -1.87 -17.80
CA TRP A 191 -5.15 -3.01 -18.68
C TRP A 191 -3.89 -3.83 -18.37
N ASP A 192 -2.96 -3.32 -17.58
CA ASP A 192 -1.65 -3.94 -17.31
C ASP A 192 -1.79 -5.30 -16.61
N ASN A 193 -2.86 -5.46 -15.85
CA ASN A 193 -3.13 -6.68 -15.07
C ASN A 193 -4.15 -7.61 -15.73
N VAL A 194 -4.63 -7.29 -16.91
CA VAL A 194 -5.59 -8.17 -17.62
C VAL A 194 -4.91 -9.49 -17.95
N VAL A 195 -5.59 -10.59 -17.61
CA VAL A 195 -5.13 -11.96 -17.92
C VAL A 195 -6.32 -12.79 -18.39
N THR A 196 -6.24 -13.33 -19.61
CA THR A 196 -7.27 -14.22 -20.16
C THR A 196 -6.74 -15.60 -20.50
N LYS A 197 -5.40 -15.76 -20.44
CA LYS A 197 -4.72 -17.05 -20.59
C LYS A 197 -3.62 -17.17 -19.54
N LEU A 198 -3.75 -18.14 -18.68
CA LEU A 198 -2.90 -18.32 -17.50
C LEU A 198 -2.13 -19.65 -17.59
N LEU A 199 -0.82 -19.58 -17.39
CA LEU A 199 0.00 -20.75 -17.05
C LEU A 199 0.17 -20.75 -15.53
N PRO A 200 -0.62 -21.54 -14.80
CA PRO A 200 -0.45 -21.66 -13.36
C PRO A 200 0.72 -22.61 -13.04
N VAL A 201 1.56 -22.20 -12.11
CA VAL A 201 2.69 -22.99 -11.62
C VAL A 201 2.50 -23.20 -10.12
N GLY A 202 2.37 -24.44 -9.70
CA GLY A 202 2.22 -24.83 -8.30
C GLY A 202 3.56 -25.16 -7.63
N LYS A 203 3.46 -25.81 -6.47
CA LYS A 203 4.58 -26.25 -5.66
C LYS A 203 5.57 -27.08 -6.49
N ASP A 204 6.86 -26.81 -6.32
CA ASP A 204 7.96 -27.48 -7.02
C ASP A 204 7.85 -27.46 -8.57
N GLY A 205 7.18 -26.45 -9.11
CA GLY A 205 6.99 -26.31 -10.55
C GLY A 205 5.87 -27.19 -11.11
N LEU A 206 4.94 -27.66 -10.26
CA LEU A 206 3.80 -28.45 -10.68
C LEU A 206 2.96 -27.70 -11.72
N LEU A 207 2.63 -28.36 -12.82
CA LEU A 207 1.75 -27.86 -13.87
C LEU A 207 0.45 -28.65 -13.93
N LEU A 208 -0.63 -27.99 -14.31
CA LEU A 208 -1.89 -28.67 -14.60
C LEU A 208 -1.75 -29.60 -15.82
N PRO A 209 -2.49 -30.71 -15.90
CA PRO A 209 -2.51 -31.58 -17.07
C PRO A 209 -2.87 -30.88 -18.38
N THR A 210 -3.73 -29.86 -18.30
CA THR A 210 -4.11 -29.01 -19.42
C THR A 210 -3.07 -27.96 -19.76
N THR A 211 -2.06 -27.76 -18.90
CA THR A 211 -1.02 -26.73 -18.94
C THR A 211 -1.57 -25.30 -18.79
N TRP A 212 -2.64 -24.95 -19.47
CA TRP A 212 -3.22 -23.62 -19.51
C TRP A 212 -4.66 -23.60 -19.00
N ILE A 213 -5.03 -22.49 -18.37
CA ILE A 213 -6.43 -22.10 -18.16
C ILE A 213 -6.69 -20.84 -18.99
N GLU A 214 -7.75 -20.82 -19.77
CA GLU A 214 -8.05 -19.74 -20.72
C GLU A 214 -9.53 -19.41 -20.72
N GLU A 215 -9.82 -18.11 -20.70
CA GLU A 215 -11.16 -17.55 -20.98
C GLU A 215 -11.19 -17.08 -22.42
N THR A 216 -11.97 -17.76 -23.24
CA THR A 216 -12.01 -17.50 -24.70
C THR A 216 -13.10 -16.51 -25.07
N GLY A 217 -12.89 -15.75 -26.16
CA GLY A 217 -13.91 -14.90 -26.76
C GLY A 217 -14.05 -13.50 -26.15
N LEU A 218 -13.24 -13.13 -25.17
CA LEU A 218 -13.23 -11.77 -24.63
C LEU A 218 -12.41 -10.81 -25.49
N TYR A 219 -11.29 -11.27 -26.05
CA TYR A 219 -10.37 -10.46 -26.85
C TYR A 219 -9.84 -11.26 -28.04
N ASP A 220 -9.47 -10.56 -29.12
CA ASP A 220 -8.93 -11.19 -30.34
C ASP A 220 -7.59 -11.87 -30.10
N ILE A 221 -6.76 -11.29 -29.21
CA ILE A 221 -5.47 -11.85 -28.79
C ILE A 221 -5.53 -12.03 -27.26
N PRO A 222 -5.27 -13.23 -26.75
CA PRO A 222 -5.30 -13.46 -25.31
C PRO A 222 -4.17 -12.72 -24.58
N TYR A 223 -4.50 -12.16 -23.41
CA TYR A 223 -3.53 -11.63 -22.46
C TYR A 223 -2.95 -12.78 -21.65
N THR A 224 -1.72 -13.16 -21.96
CA THR A 224 -1.08 -14.36 -21.39
C THR A 224 -0.14 -14.01 -20.25
N LYS A 225 -0.25 -14.74 -19.13
CA LYS A 225 0.61 -14.58 -17.96
C LYS A 225 1.01 -15.92 -17.36
N VAL A 226 2.18 -15.98 -16.75
CA VAL A 226 2.63 -17.09 -15.89
C VAL A 226 2.52 -16.63 -14.45
N VAL A 227 1.85 -17.38 -13.60
CA VAL A 227 1.68 -17.06 -12.18
C VAL A 227 2.00 -18.30 -11.34
N SER A 228 2.87 -18.11 -10.34
CA SER A 228 3.14 -19.13 -9.34
C SER A 228 2.19 -18.97 -8.15
N PHE A 229 1.60 -20.07 -7.74
CA PHE A 229 0.67 -20.12 -6.61
C PHE A 229 1.32 -20.87 -5.46
N SER A 230 1.20 -20.31 -4.25
CA SER A 230 1.59 -21.03 -3.03
C SER A 230 0.57 -22.12 -2.74
N GLN A 231 1.08 -23.27 -2.25
CA GLN A 231 0.32 -24.42 -1.84
C GLN A 231 0.85 -24.93 -0.48
N ASP A 232 1.32 -24.01 0.34
CA ASP A 232 1.95 -24.32 1.63
C ASP A 232 0.94 -24.88 2.65
N ASP A 233 -0.35 -24.64 2.43
CA ASP A 233 -1.45 -25.17 3.25
C ASP A 233 -1.70 -26.67 3.01
N ILE A 234 -1.13 -27.26 1.95
CA ILE A 234 -1.26 -28.68 1.65
C ILE A 234 -0.02 -29.42 2.12
N SER A 235 -0.14 -30.05 3.29
CA SER A 235 0.96 -30.80 3.91
C SER A 235 0.98 -32.25 3.44
N GLU A 236 2.18 -32.83 3.20
CA GLU A 236 2.35 -34.25 2.96
C GLU A 236 1.86 -35.11 4.13
N ASP A 237 1.93 -34.55 5.35
CA ASP A 237 1.54 -35.31 6.56
C ASP A 237 0.05 -35.62 6.58
N ASP A 238 -0.79 -34.82 5.93
CA ASP A 238 -2.24 -35.04 5.82
C ASP A 238 -2.59 -36.24 4.90
N TYR A 239 -1.63 -36.68 4.10
CA TYR A 239 -1.78 -37.78 3.12
C TYR A 239 -0.94 -39.02 3.48
N LYS A 240 -0.46 -39.11 4.73
CA LYS A 240 0.27 -40.30 5.23
C LYS A 240 -0.66 -41.22 6.00
N THR A 241 -0.59 -42.53 5.67
CA THR A 241 -1.22 -43.59 6.45
C THR A 241 -0.13 -44.54 6.94
N ASP A 242 -0.06 -44.78 8.25
CA ASP A 242 0.99 -45.56 8.90
C ASP A 242 2.43 -45.11 8.53
N GLY A 243 2.61 -43.78 8.31
CA GLY A 243 3.90 -43.21 7.94
C GLY A 243 4.27 -43.33 6.46
N VAL A 244 3.40 -43.88 5.62
CA VAL A 244 3.59 -44.02 4.16
C VAL A 244 2.74 -42.95 3.46
N LEU A 245 3.39 -42.11 2.62
CA LEU A 245 2.73 -41.12 1.83
C LEU A 245 1.92 -41.75 0.69
N ASP A 246 0.65 -41.37 0.58
CA ASP A 246 -0.16 -41.60 -0.63
C ASP A 246 0.15 -40.48 -1.65
N GLU A 247 1.15 -40.75 -2.51
CA GLU A 247 1.62 -39.78 -3.51
C GLU A 247 0.54 -39.38 -4.50
N ASP A 248 -0.37 -40.30 -4.87
CA ASP A 248 -1.44 -40.03 -5.83
C ASP A 248 -2.52 -39.10 -5.21
N ALA A 249 -2.89 -39.37 -3.97
CA ALA A 249 -3.85 -38.52 -3.25
C ALA A 249 -3.26 -37.14 -2.99
N TYR A 250 -2.01 -37.02 -2.55
CA TYR A 250 -1.31 -35.76 -2.32
C TYR A 250 -1.18 -34.95 -3.61
N LYS A 251 -0.71 -35.55 -4.69
CA LYS A 251 -0.60 -34.90 -6.00
C LYS A 251 -1.96 -34.46 -6.54
N THR A 252 -3.01 -35.25 -6.32
CA THR A 252 -4.38 -34.86 -6.73
C THR A 252 -4.86 -33.65 -5.96
N ALA A 253 -4.58 -33.58 -4.67
CA ALA A 253 -4.92 -32.37 -3.86
C ALA A 253 -4.21 -31.14 -4.36
N LEU A 254 -2.90 -31.22 -4.62
CA LEU A 254 -2.13 -30.09 -5.18
C LEU A 254 -2.69 -29.63 -6.55
N LEU A 255 -3.05 -30.56 -7.43
CA LEU A 255 -3.61 -30.22 -8.74
C LEU A 255 -4.98 -29.54 -8.63
N ASN A 256 -5.85 -30.05 -7.75
CA ASN A 256 -7.17 -29.45 -7.53
C ASN A 256 -7.08 -28.04 -6.95
N ASP A 257 -6.20 -27.82 -6.00
CA ASP A 257 -5.97 -26.53 -5.41
C ASP A 257 -5.38 -25.54 -6.43
N LEU A 258 -4.35 -25.96 -7.18
CA LEU A 258 -3.76 -25.15 -8.25
C LEU A 258 -4.81 -24.73 -9.27
N GLU A 259 -5.70 -25.63 -9.67
CA GLU A 259 -6.78 -25.33 -10.61
C GLU A 259 -7.78 -24.34 -10.01
N ALA A 260 -8.13 -24.48 -8.74
CA ALA A 260 -9.06 -23.59 -8.05
C ALA A 260 -8.49 -22.17 -7.94
N GLN A 261 -7.25 -22.01 -7.43
CA GLN A 261 -6.57 -20.73 -7.32
C GLN A 261 -6.41 -20.05 -8.70
N ALA A 262 -6.03 -20.81 -9.72
CA ALA A 262 -5.86 -20.31 -11.08
C ALA A 262 -7.18 -19.83 -11.71
N LYS A 263 -8.29 -20.53 -11.49
CA LYS A 263 -9.64 -20.10 -11.94
C LYS A 263 -10.09 -18.82 -11.23
N GLU A 264 -9.85 -18.72 -9.94
CA GLU A 264 -10.18 -17.53 -9.16
C GLU A 264 -9.37 -16.32 -9.65
N TYR A 265 -8.05 -16.49 -9.84
CA TYR A 265 -7.17 -15.49 -10.39
C TYR A 265 -7.65 -15.01 -11.76
N LEU A 266 -7.92 -15.94 -12.67
CA LEU A 266 -8.41 -15.62 -14.01
C LEU A 266 -9.74 -14.86 -13.95
N ASN A 267 -10.67 -15.29 -13.09
CA ASN A 267 -11.98 -14.63 -12.95
C ASN A 267 -11.85 -13.18 -12.43
N THR A 268 -10.87 -12.91 -11.58
CA THR A 268 -10.58 -11.58 -11.05
C THR A 268 -9.97 -10.65 -12.10
N TYR A 269 -9.05 -11.17 -12.92
CA TYR A 269 -8.23 -10.36 -13.82
C TYR A 269 -8.61 -10.44 -15.30
N LYS A 270 -9.65 -11.17 -15.69
CA LYS A 270 -10.07 -11.32 -17.10
C LYS A 270 -10.61 -10.05 -17.75
N VAL A 271 -10.95 -9.04 -16.96
CA VAL A 271 -11.39 -7.73 -17.42
C VAL A 271 -10.55 -6.64 -16.78
N PRO A 272 -10.38 -5.47 -17.45
CA PRO A 272 -9.64 -4.36 -16.87
C PRO A 272 -10.25 -3.93 -15.56
N GLN A 273 -9.41 -3.66 -14.57
CA GLN A 273 -9.83 -3.03 -13.34
C GLN A 273 -10.04 -1.53 -13.58
N VAL A 274 -11.12 -0.97 -13.07
CA VAL A 274 -11.45 0.44 -13.23
C VAL A 274 -11.15 1.17 -11.94
N ASN A 275 -10.15 2.06 -11.98
CA ASN A 275 -9.85 2.97 -10.89
C ASN A 275 -10.57 4.29 -11.13
N TYR A 276 -11.20 4.79 -10.10
CA TYR A 276 -11.92 6.06 -10.14
C TYR A 276 -11.17 7.10 -9.34
N THR A 277 -10.91 8.24 -9.99
CA THR A 277 -10.40 9.44 -9.33
C THR A 277 -11.51 10.47 -9.27
N LEU A 278 -11.74 11.02 -8.10
CA LEU A 278 -12.83 11.96 -7.90
C LEU A 278 -12.33 13.18 -7.11
N SER A 279 -12.74 14.36 -7.57
CA SER A 279 -12.69 15.58 -6.77
C SER A 279 -14.07 15.87 -6.23
N ALA A 280 -14.17 15.96 -4.92
CA ALA A 280 -15.43 16.19 -4.25
C ALA A 280 -15.24 17.09 -3.03
N ASN A 281 -16.32 17.78 -2.63
CA ASN A 281 -16.40 18.40 -1.31
C ASN A 281 -16.88 17.33 -0.34
N ILE A 282 -15.94 16.73 0.41
CA ILE A 282 -16.22 15.55 1.21
C ILE A 282 -16.16 15.90 2.68
N GLN A 283 -17.29 15.73 3.32
CA GLN A 283 -17.41 15.68 4.77
C GLN A 283 -17.59 14.21 5.14
N ASN A 284 -16.88 13.73 6.17
CA ASN A 284 -17.01 12.40 6.75
C ASN A 284 -16.24 11.23 6.10
N VAL A 285 -15.42 11.43 5.06
CA VAL A 285 -14.34 10.48 4.80
C VAL A 285 -13.21 10.81 5.76
N SER A 286 -12.72 9.85 6.51
CA SER A 286 -11.64 10.10 7.45
C SER A 286 -10.31 9.52 7.03
N ASP A 287 -10.27 8.34 6.39
CA ASP A 287 -9.00 7.73 6.00
C ASP A 287 -9.15 6.73 4.82
N ILE A 288 -8.02 6.18 4.41
CA ILE A 288 -7.88 5.06 3.49
C ILE A 288 -8.59 3.84 4.07
N GLY A 289 -9.20 3.04 3.20
CA GLY A 289 -10.00 1.87 3.59
C GLY A 289 -11.47 2.19 3.88
N ASP A 290 -11.84 3.46 4.16
CA ASP A 290 -13.23 3.82 4.40
C ASP A 290 -14.11 3.45 3.21
N THR A 291 -15.25 2.82 3.51
CA THR A 291 -16.23 2.45 2.49
C THR A 291 -17.01 3.67 2.03
N ILE A 292 -17.15 3.82 0.73
CA ILE A 292 -17.93 4.88 0.10
C ILE A 292 -18.90 4.31 -0.93
N HIS A 293 -20.08 4.94 -1.04
CA HIS A 293 -21.05 4.64 -2.08
C HIS A 293 -21.04 5.78 -3.11
N VAL A 294 -20.61 5.50 -4.33
CA VAL A 294 -20.48 6.48 -5.42
C VAL A 294 -21.64 6.33 -6.39
N LYS A 295 -22.41 7.41 -6.58
CA LYS A 295 -23.56 7.46 -7.50
C LYS A 295 -23.39 8.54 -8.55
N HIS A 296 -23.18 8.13 -9.79
CA HIS A 296 -23.07 9.04 -10.93
C HIS A 296 -23.93 8.55 -12.11
N PRO A 297 -25.24 8.89 -12.14
CA PRO A 297 -26.18 8.36 -13.11
C PRO A 297 -25.78 8.58 -14.58
N LYS A 298 -25.17 9.73 -14.91
CA LYS A 298 -24.71 10.04 -16.27
C LYS A 298 -23.57 9.14 -16.73
N CYS A 299 -22.72 8.68 -15.82
CA CYS A 299 -21.63 7.75 -16.09
C CYS A 299 -22.03 6.28 -15.82
N LYS A 300 -23.30 6.04 -15.43
CA LYS A 300 -23.83 4.72 -15.04
C LYS A 300 -23.03 4.07 -13.90
N ILE A 301 -22.50 4.88 -12.97
CA ILE A 301 -21.77 4.42 -11.79
C ILE A 301 -22.76 4.37 -10.61
N ASP A 302 -22.89 3.21 -10.03
CA ASP A 302 -23.54 2.95 -8.72
C ASP A 302 -22.73 1.84 -8.05
N LEU A 303 -21.77 2.22 -7.22
CA LEU A 303 -20.67 1.39 -6.77
C LEU A 303 -20.42 1.62 -5.28
N ILE A 304 -20.29 0.54 -4.52
CA ILE A 304 -19.77 0.55 -3.15
C ILE A 304 -18.32 0.06 -3.24
N THR A 305 -17.41 0.85 -2.72
CA THR A 305 -15.97 0.60 -2.85
C THR A 305 -15.20 1.27 -1.72
N ASN A 306 -13.89 1.03 -1.62
CA ASN A 306 -13.06 1.59 -0.57
C ASN A 306 -12.17 2.71 -1.10
N VAL A 307 -11.83 3.64 -0.21
CA VAL A 307 -10.86 4.68 -0.49
C VAL A 307 -9.45 4.06 -0.52
N ILE A 308 -8.74 4.26 -1.63
CA ILE A 308 -7.37 3.75 -1.82
C ILE A 308 -6.29 4.83 -1.77
N ALA A 309 -6.66 6.09 -2.09
CA ALA A 309 -5.73 7.22 -1.95
C ALA A 309 -6.46 8.53 -1.67
N ILE A 310 -5.77 9.45 -1.00
CA ILE A 310 -6.32 10.74 -0.58
C ILE A 310 -5.29 11.85 -0.80
N GLU A 311 -5.72 13.00 -1.33
CA GLU A 311 -4.97 14.26 -1.30
C GLU A 311 -5.69 15.25 -0.36
N TYR A 312 -4.96 15.74 0.64
CA TYR A 312 -5.45 16.70 1.64
C TYR A 312 -4.66 17.99 1.60
N ASP A 313 -5.36 19.12 1.49
CA ASP A 313 -4.75 20.45 1.57
C ASP A 313 -4.68 20.91 3.03
N CYS A 314 -3.46 21.00 3.56
CA CYS A 314 -3.19 21.36 4.96
C CYS A 314 -3.46 22.84 5.28
N ILE A 315 -3.64 23.70 4.25
CA ILE A 315 -3.91 25.12 4.42
C ILE A 315 -5.42 25.34 4.51
N SER A 316 -6.17 24.88 3.50
CA SER A 316 -7.65 24.99 3.49
C SER A 316 -8.32 23.98 4.42
N LYS A 317 -7.60 22.93 4.83
CA LYS A 317 -8.09 21.79 5.63
C LYS A 317 -9.22 21.04 4.95
N GLU A 318 -9.06 20.79 3.65
CA GLU A 318 -10.03 20.11 2.82
C GLU A 318 -9.38 18.96 2.04
N TYR A 319 -10.16 17.89 1.79
CA TYR A 319 -9.78 16.87 0.82
C TYR A 319 -9.92 17.44 -0.59
N THR A 320 -8.85 17.40 -1.35
CA THR A 320 -8.82 17.92 -2.74
C THR A 320 -9.00 16.82 -3.78
N LYS A 321 -8.65 15.58 -3.41
CA LYS A 321 -8.76 14.41 -4.27
C LYS A 321 -9.00 13.16 -3.42
N ILE A 322 -9.83 12.26 -3.92
CA ILE A 322 -9.99 10.90 -3.39
C ILE A 322 -9.95 9.93 -4.55
N GLU A 323 -9.23 8.84 -4.37
CA GLU A 323 -9.20 7.71 -5.29
C GLU A 323 -9.82 6.50 -4.61
N PHE A 324 -10.54 5.71 -5.39
CA PHE A 324 -11.20 4.50 -4.93
C PHE A 324 -11.19 3.43 -6.03
N GLY A 325 -11.19 2.19 -5.63
CA GLY A 325 -11.12 1.04 -6.54
C GLY A 325 -11.60 -0.25 -5.87
#